data_ea0895097d515eb5c5fc4b34beef755e
#
_entry.id   ea0895097d515eb5c5fc4b34beef755e
#
_cell.length_a   1.000
_cell.length_b   1.000
_cell.length_c   1.000
_cell.angle_alpha   90.00
_cell.angle_beta   90.00
_cell.angle_gamma   90.00
#
_symmetry.space_group_name_H-M   'P 1'
#
loop_
_entity.id
_entity.type
_entity.pdbx_description
1 polymer ?
#
loop_
_entity_poly.entity_id
_entity_poly.type
_entity_poly.pdbx_seq_one_letter_code
_entity_poly.pdbx_strand_id
1 'polypeptide(L)'
;MEVTQSKTELSYLTRSLLHHPSPYIIYELDGSIAWANMAARYIFELKDLKELSISKIDDDIKNNFGDVNSIALYYDTPIEISLRDISFFMRTRIHMIPVTDEDGIMLIELLCQSRDG
;
A
#
# COMPACT_ATOMS: atom_id res chain seq x y z
N MET A 1 9.20 -15.96 -18.24
CA MET A 1 10.22 -16.18 -17.21
C MET A 1 10.20 -15.11 -16.17
N GLU A 2 10.26 -13.85 -16.60
CA GLU A 2 10.27 -12.72 -15.70
C GLU A 2 9.01 -12.62 -14.86
N VAL A 3 7.87 -12.99 -15.44
CA VAL A 3 6.60 -12.95 -14.69
C VAL A 3 6.65 -13.90 -13.49
N THR A 4 7.25 -15.08 -13.65
CA THR A 4 7.38 -16.03 -12.55
C THR A 4 8.31 -15.49 -11.47
N GLN A 5 9.42 -14.88 -11.88
CA GLN A 5 10.36 -14.30 -10.95
C GLN A 5 9.75 -13.13 -10.18
N SER A 6 8.98 -12.29 -10.87
CA SER A 6 8.29 -11.16 -10.24
C SER A 6 7.28 -11.61 -9.20
N LYS A 7 6.53 -12.66 -9.52
CA LYS A 7 5.56 -13.23 -8.58
C LYS A 7 6.27 -13.79 -7.35
N THR A 8 7.45 -14.38 -7.54
CA THR A 8 8.25 -14.91 -6.45
C THR A 8 8.71 -13.78 -5.52
N GLU A 9 9.21 -12.69 -6.09
CA GLU A 9 9.66 -11.53 -5.31
C GLU A 9 8.50 -10.91 -4.52
N LEU A 10 7.36 -10.74 -5.16
CA LEU A 10 6.18 -10.21 -4.49
C LEU A 10 5.71 -11.15 -3.38
N SER A 11 5.78 -12.45 -3.62
CA SER A 11 5.41 -13.44 -2.63
C SER A 11 6.32 -13.37 -1.39
N TYR A 12 7.62 -13.18 -1.59
CA TYR A 12 8.55 -13.00 -0.48
C TYR A 12 8.24 -11.74 0.31
N LEU A 13 7.96 -10.65 -0.38
CA LEU A 13 7.63 -9.37 0.26
C LEU A 13 6.38 -9.51 1.12
N THR A 14 5.30 -10.03 0.55
CA THR A 14 4.05 -10.19 1.29
C THR A 14 4.20 -11.15 2.46
N ARG A 15 4.95 -12.22 2.26
CA ARG A 15 5.19 -13.19 3.34
C ARG A 15 6.00 -12.56 4.47
N SER A 16 7.00 -11.74 4.15
CA SER A 16 7.81 -11.06 5.14
C SER A 16 7.00 -10.09 5.97
N LEU A 17 6.01 -9.43 5.36
CA LEU A 17 5.24 -8.39 6.01
C LEU A 17 3.93 -8.89 6.61
N LEU A 18 3.54 -10.14 6.34
CA LEU A 18 2.24 -10.66 6.74
C LEU A 18 1.96 -10.48 8.22
N HIS A 19 2.92 -10.81 9.06
CA HIS A 19 2.79 -10.72 10.52
C HIS A 19 3.56 -9.55 11.12
N HIS A 20 4.01 -8.62 10.28
CA HIS A 20 4.71 -7.43 10.77
C HIS A 20 3.76 -6.60 11.63
N PRO A 21 4.23 -6.02 12.73
CA PRO A 21 3.35 -5.25 13.62
C PRO A 21 2.82 -3.96 13.03
N SER A 22 3.51 -3.39 12.04
CA SER A 22 3.00 -2.21 11.35
C SER A 22 2.02 -2.62 10.26
N PRO A 23 0.93 -1.88 10.06
CA PRO A 23 -0.02 -2.19 9.00
C PRO A 23 0.52 -1.76 7.62
N TYR A 24 0.50 -2.70 6.68
CA TYR A 24 0.93 -2.48 5.29
C TYR A 24 -0.18 -2.86 4.35
N ILE A 25 -0.32 -2.07 3.29
CA ILE A 25 -1.23 -2.38 2.18
C ILE A 25 -0.48 -2.21 0.86
N ILE A 26 -0.94 -2.91 -0.16
CA ILE A 26 -0.44 -2.74 -1.53
C ILE A 26 -1.55 -2.12 -2.35
N TYR A 27 -1.24 -1.00 -2.99
CA TYR A 27 -2.17 -0.18 -3.74
C TYR A 27 -2.00 -0.43 -5.24
N GLU A 28 -3.12 -0.49 -5.95
CA GLU A 28 -3.15 -0.54 -7.41
C GLU A 28 -3.60 0.81 -7.95
N LEU A 29 -3.23 1.08 -9.21
CA LEU A 29 -3.47 2.37 -9.85
C LEU A 29 -4.95 2.75 -9.92
N ASP A 30 -5.84 1.77 -9.94
CA ASP A 30 -7.28 2.02 -10.00
C ASP A 30 -7.88 2.42 -8.65
N GLY A 31 -7.06 2.50 -7.61
CA GLY A 31 -7.53 2.87 -6.27
C GLY A 31 -7.82 1.69 -5.37
N SER A 32 -7.75 0.48 -5.91
CA SER A 32 -8.07 -0.71 -5.13
C SER A 32 -6.86 -1.18 -4.33
N ILE A 33 -7.14 -1.99 -3.33
CA ILE A 33 -6.11 -2.59 -2.48
C ILE A 33 -5.92 -4.04 -2.91
N ALA A 34 -4.71 -4.35 -3.36
CA ALA A 34 -4.38 -5.69 -3.82
C ALA A 34 -4.09 -6.64 -2.67
N TRP A 35 -3.62 -6.11 -1.54
CA TRP A 35 -3.20 -6.93 -0.41
C TRP A 35 -3.10 -6.07 0.84
N ALA A 36 -3.32 -6.69 1.98
CA ALA A 36 -3.15 -6.07 3.29
C ALA A 36 -2.58 -7.10 4.25
N ASN A 37 -1.63 -6.70 5.07
CA ASN A 37 -1.08 -7.63 6.06
C ASN A 37 -2.04 -7.79 7.24
N MET A 38 -1.70 -8.66 8.17
CA MET A 38 -2.58 -8.98 9.29
C MET A 38 -2.86 -7.75 10.17
N ALA A 39 -1.84 -6.91 10.39
CA ALA A 39 -2.02 -5.71 11.20
C ALA A 39 -3.04 -4.76 10.56
N ALA A 40 -2.97 -4.56 9.24
CA ALA A 40 -3.92 -3.71 8.54
C ALA A 40 -5.33 -4.29 8.58
N ARG A 41 -5.45 -5.59 8.36
CA ARG A 41 -6.76 -6.27 8.43
C ARG A 41 -7.37 -6.16 9.80
N TYR A 42 -6.55 -6.25 10.84
CA TYR A 42 -7.02 -6.15 12.22
C TYR A 42 -7.51 -4.74 12.55
N ILE A 43 -6.71 -3.73 12.18
CA ILE A 43 -7.04 -2.33 12.49
C ILE A 43 -8.36 -1.92 11.85
N PHE A 44 -8.58 -2.33 10.61
CA PHE A 44 -9.80 -1.96 9.88
C PHE A 44 -10.92 -3.00 10.03
N GLU A 45 -10.66 -4.07 10.74
CA GLU A 45 -11.60 -5.19 10.90
C GLU A 45 -12.11 -5.68 9.55
N LEU A 46 -11.17 -5.87 8.61
CA LEU A 46 -11.51 -6.25 7.24
C LEU A 46 -11.96 -7.71 7.16
N LYS A 47 -13.08 -7.93 6.50
CA LYS A 47 -13.53 -9.26 6.11
C LYS A 47 -13.19 -9.52 4.65
N ASP A 48 -13.14 -8.46 3.85
CA ASP A 48 -12.82 -8.52 2.42
C ASP A 48 -12.01 -7.27 2.08
N LEU A 49 -10.98 -7.43 1.25
CA LEU A 49 -10.16 -6.30 0.83
C LEU A 49 -10.95 -5.25 0.07
N LYS A 50 -12.07 -5.63 -0.54
CA LYS A 50 -12.92 -4.69 -1.27
C LYS A 50 -13.57 -3.65 -0.37
N GLU A 51 -13.59 -3.89 0.93
CA GLU A 51 -14.12 -2.92 1.88
C GLU A 51 -13.24 -1.70 2.02
N LEU A 52 -11.99 -1.79 1.57
CA LEU A 52 -10.98 -0.75 1.73
C LEU A 52 -10.52 -0.28 0.37
N SER A 53 -10.43 1.03 0.19
CA SER A 53 -9.87 1.62 -1.02
C SER A 53 -9.20 2.94 -0.67
N ILE A 54 -8.41 3.46 -1.61
CA ILE A 54 -7.81 4.78 -1.47
C ILE A 54 -8.59 5.71 -2.38
N SER A 55 -9.27 6.68 -1.78
CA SER A 55 -10.09 7.62 -2.53
C SER A 55 -9.32 8.85 -2.99
N LYS A 56 -8.20 9.16 -2.33
CA LYS A 56 -7.39 10.31 -2.73
C LYS A 56 -5.95 10.11 -2.32
N ILE A 57 -5.06 10.35 -3.27
CA ILE A 57 -3.62 10.33 -3.05
C ILE A 57 -3.02 11.48 -3.87
N ASP A 58 -1.89 12.00 -3.42
CA ASP A 58 -1.21 13.11 -4.08
C ASP A 58 -0.94 12.81 -5.55
N ASP A 59 -1.23 13.77 -6.43
CA ASP A 59 -1.07 13.59 -7.87
C ASP A 59 0.38 13.32 -8.28
N ASP A 60 1.33 13.95 -7.61
CA ASP A 60 2.74 13.74 -7.93
C ASP A 60 3.15 12.29 -7.66
N ILE A 61 2.65 11.72 -6.57
CA ILE A 61 2.92 10.34 -6.24
C ILE A 61 2.25 9.42 -7.26
N LYS A 62 1.01 9.73 -7.60
CA LYS A 62 0.25 8.94 -8.56
C LYS A 62 0.90 8.97 -9.94
N ASN A 63 1.40 10.14 -10.35
CA ASN A 63 2.07 10.28 -11.65
C ASN A 63 3.38 9.52 -11.73
N ASN A 64 4.05 9.33 -10.60
CA ASN A 64 5.29 8.57 -10.55
C ASN A 64 5.06 7.07 -10.40
N PHE A 65 3.83 6.67 -10.15
CA PHE A 65 3.48 5.25 -10.02
C PHE A 65 3.63 4.58 -11.38
N GLY A 66 4.36 3.49 -11.39
CA GLY A 66 4.59 2.76 -12.62
C GLY A 66 5.90 3.10 -13.32
N ASP A 67 6.57 4.16 -12.90
CA ASP A 67 7.90 4.48 -13.41
C ASP A 67 8.91 3.58 -12.69
N VAL A 68 9.26 2.50 -13.36
CA VAL A 68 10.16 1.48 -12.79
C VAL A 68 11.57 1.98 -12.54
N ASN A 69 11.91 3.12 -13.11
CA ASN A 69 13.23 3.73 -12.89
C ASN A 69 13.22 4.63 -11.66
N SER A 70 12.05 4.86 -11.08
CA SER A 70 11.89 5.77 -9.96
C SER A 70 11.66 4.96 -8.69
N ILE A 71 12.73 4.65 -7.99
CA ILE A 71 12.62 4.08 -6.65
C ILE A 71 12.40 5.26 -5.72
N ALA A 72 11.19 5.42 -5.24
CA ALA A 72 10.84 6.57 -4.43
C ALA A 72 10.28 6.14 -3.10
N LEU A 73 10.61 6.93 -2.07
CA LEU A 73 10.09 6.75 -0.74
C LEU A 73 9.51 8.09 -0.28
N TYR A 74 8.24 8.07 0.05
CA TYR A 74 7.54 9.27 0.54
C TYR A 74 7.23 9.09 2.01
N TYR A 75 7.71 10.00 2.84
CA TYR A 75 7.49 9.96 4.28
C TYR A 75 6.31 10.84 4.67
N ASP A 76 5.58 10.39 5.68
CA ASP A 76 4.55 11.18 6.35
C ASP A 76 3.56 11.81 5.37
N THR A 77 3.07 11.00 4.44
CA THR A 77 2.20 11.45 3.36
C THR A 77 0.74 11.18 3.73
N PRO A 78 -0.13 12.20 3.71
CA PRO A 78 -1.55 11.96 3.97
C PRO A 78 -2.23 11.37 2.73
N ILE A 79 -3.05 10.35 2.96
CA ILE A 79 -3.93 9.81 1.92
C ILE A 79 -5.34 9.75 2.48
N GLU A 80 -6.33 9.78 1.60
CA GLU A 80 -7.71 9.57 2.00
C GLU A 80 -8.09 8.13 1.72
N ILE A 81 -8.54 7.46 2.77
CA ILE A 81 -8.95 6.06 2.70
C ILE A 81 -10.46 6.00 2.84
N SER A 82 -11.09 5.16 2.03
CA SER A 82 -12.50 4.84 2.15
C SER A 82 -12.65 3.42 2.71
N LEU A 83 -13.39 3.31 3.80
CA LEU A 83 -13.66 2.05 4.48
C LEU A 83 -15.16 1.94 4.69
N ARG A 84 -15.82 1.01 3.99
CA ARG A 84 -17.26 0.77 4.13
C ARG A 84 -18.06 2.09 4.14
N ASP A 85 -17.87 2.92 3.13
CA ASP A 85 -18.56 4.20 2.92
C ASP A 85 -18.15 5.33 3.87
N ILE A 86 -17.13 5.11 4.68
CA ILE A 86 -16.57 6.16 5.54
C ILE A 86 -15.21 6.53 4.99
N SER A 87 -14.98 7.83 4.79
CA SER A 87 -13.70 8.32 4.31
C SER A 87 -12.98 9.08 5.42
N PHE A 88 -11.68 8.89 5.50
CA PHE A 88 -10.86 9.58 6.49
C PHE A 88 -9.43 9.66 6.00
N PHE A 89 -8.66 10.58 6.56
CA PHE A 89 -7.25 10.75 6.21
C PHE A 89 -6.37 9.97 7.17
N MET A 90 -5.32 9.38 6.61
CA MET A 90 -4.28 8.73 7.40
C MET A 90 -2.92 9.18 6.89
N ARG A 91 -1.99 9.29 7.80
CA ARG A 91 -0.59 9.51 7.46
C ARG A 91 0.03 8.19 7.07
N THR A 92 0.89 8.22 6.06
CA THR A 92 1.48 7.00 5.52
C THR A 92 2.93 7.21 5.16
N ARG A 93 3.65 6.10 5.02
CA ARG A 93 4.95 6.04 4.37
C ARG A 93 4.77 5.18 3.13
N ILE A 94 5.11 5.74 1.98
CA ILE A 94 4.85 5.08 0.70
C ILE A 94 6.17 4.69 0.05
N HIS A 95 6.28 3.41 -0.29
CA HIS A 95 7.43 2.86 -1.02
C HIS A 95 6.98 2.48 -2.41
N MET A 96 7.63 3.04 -3.42
CA MET A 96 7.44 2.58 -4.78
C MET A 96 8.51 1.53 -5.06
N ILE A 97 8.09 0.33 -5.37
CA ILE A 97 8.99 -0.81 -5.53
C ILE A 97 8.82 -1.38 -6.93
N PRO A 98 9.88 -1.40 -7.75
CA PRO A 98 9.81 -2.06 -9.06
C PRO A 98 9.74 -3.57 -8.87
N VAL A 99 8.84 -4.21 -9.60
CA VAL A 99 8.64 -5.65 -9.54
C VAL A 99 9.13 -6.31 -10.81
N THR A 100 8.91 -5.64 -11.97
CA THR A 100 9.45 -6.06 -13.26
C THR A 100 10.07 -4.86 -13.95
N ASP A 101 10.58 -5.06 -15.16
CA ASP A 101 11.10 -3.95 -15.96
C ASP A 101 9.99 -2.98 -16.38
N GLU A 102 8.75 -3.40 -16.31
CA GLU A 102 7.60 -2.60 -16.76
C GLU A 102 6.62 -2.25 -15.65
N ASP A 103 6.64 -2.97 -14.54
CA ASP A 103 5.66 -2.83 -13.48
C ASP A 103 6.29 -2.59 -12.12
N GLY A 104 5.60 -1.82 -11.33
CA GLY A 104 5.95 -1.61 -9.93
C GLY A 104 4.71 -1.69 -9.06
N ILE A 105 4.94 -1.72 -7.77
CA ILE A 105 3.87 -1.68 -6.78
C ILE A 105 4.08 -0.49 -5.84
N MET A 106 3.01 -0.06 -5.25
CA MET A 106 3.05 0.96 -4.21
C MET A 106 2.73 0.27 -2.89
N LEU A 107 3.77 0.13 -2.05
CA LEU A 107 3.62 -0.43 -0.72
C LEU A 107 3.42 0.71 0.26
N ILE A 108 2.31 0.69 0.97
CA ILE A 108 1.93 1.76 1.87
C ILE A 108 1.94 1.26 3.31
N GLU A 109 2.76 1.87 4.14
CA GLU A 109 2.75 1.64 5.58
C GLU A 109 1.85 2.70 6.22
N LEU A 110 0.86 2.24 6.97
CA LEU A 110 -0.06 3.14 7.66
C LEU A 110 0.56 3.55 8.98
N LEU A 111 0.78 4.84 9.14
CA LEU A 111 1.40 5.38 10.35
C LEU A 111 0.30 5.69 11.36
N CYS A 112 0.09 4.76 12.27
CA CYS A 112 -0.91 4.94 13.30
C CYS A 112 -0.37 5.89 14.34
N GLN A 113 -1.00 7.06 14.47
CA GLN A 113 -0.56 8.03 15.45
C GLN A 113 -0.94 7.58 16.86
N SER A 114 -0.06 7.87 17.79
CA SER A 114 -0.37 7.66 19.19
C SER A 114 -1.51 8.60 19.59
N ARG A 115 -2.44 8.06 20.34
CA ARG A 115 -3.58 8.84 20.84
C ARG A 115 -3.17 9.86 21.89
N ASP A 116 -1.99 9.69 22.42
CA ASP A 116 -1.49 10.59 23.45
C ASP A 116 -0.80 11.80 22.87
N GLY A 117 -0.66 11.78 21.60
CA GLY A 117 -0.07 12.93 20.93
C GLY A 117 -0.96 14.13 21.05
#